data_2169ac1d4ea5a3e2e4defb2ca0b58ebe
#
_entry.id   2169ac1d4ea5a3e2e4defb2ca0b58ebe
#
_cell.length_a   1.000
_cell.length_b   1.000
_cell.length_c   1.000
_cell.angle_alpha   90.00
_cell.angle_beta   90.00
_cell.angle_gamma   90.00
#
_symmetry.space_group_name_H-M   'P 1'
#
loop_
_entity.id
_entity.type
_entity.pdbx_description
1 polymer ?
#
loop_
_entity_poly.entity_id
_entity_poly.type
_entity_poly.pdbx_seq_one_letter_code
_entity_poly.pdbx_strand_id
1 'polypeptide(L)'
;MKTAFLFAGQGSQKPGMGRDLYAEFEGFKNCFDKLPAEQRSIAFDGSMEDLSQTQNTQPILLAFGMGIYSVLKENGIKPDFAAGLSLGEYTALCSAGVFEYEDALKLVQFRANEMVKASKNVDSS
;
A
#
# COMPACT_ATOMS: atom_id res chain seq x y z
N MET A 1 -3.85 22.62 16.31
CA MET A 1 -4.09 21.17 16.47
C MET A 1 -3.07 20.40 15.63
N LYS A 2 -2.52 19.34 16.17
CA LYS A 2 -1.58 18.48 15.44
C LYS A 2 -2.30 17.27 14.87
N THR A 3 -1.87 16.84 13.69
CA THR A 3 -2.48 15.73 12.97
C THR A 3 -1.45 14.61 12.80
N ALA A 4 -1.84 13.37 13.08
CA ALA A 4 -1.02 12.20 12.85
C ALA A 4 -1.69 11.31 11.80
N PHE A 5 -0.87 10.80 10.86
CA PHE A 5 -1.32 9.80 9.89
C PHE A 5 -0.78 8.44 10.32
N LEU A 6 -1.67 7.48 10.44
CA LEU A 6 -1.33 6.12 10.82
C LEU A 6 -1.60 5.20 9.64
N PHE A 7 -0.57 4.50 9.19
CA PHE A 7 -0.66 3.62 8.02
C PHE A 7 -0.73 2.17 8.46
N ALA A 8 -1.76 1.48 8.02
CA ALA A 8 -2.01 0.10 8.38
C ALA A 8 -1.06 -0.86 7.66
N GLY A 9 -0.82 -2.00 8.28
CA GLY A 9 -0.05 -3.08 7.71
C GLY A 9 -0.90 -4.21 7.17
N GLN A 10 -0.25 -5.32 6.85
CA GLN A 10 -0.91 -6.51 6.32
C GLN A 10 -1.96 -7.00 7.31
N GLY A 11 -3.14 -7.33 6.82
CA GLY A 11 -4.31 -7.68 7.61
C GLY A 11 -5.45 -6.68 7.46
N SER A 12 -5.16 -5.47 6.96
CA SER A 12 -6.18 -4.43 6.76
C SER A 12 -6.82 -4.44 5.37
N GLN A 13 -6.32 -5.30 4.46
CA GLN A 13 -6.83 -5.37 3.10
C GLN A 13 -8.25 -5.92 3.05
N LYS A 14 -9.04 -5.40 2.10
CA LYS A 14 -10.43 -5.84 1.87
C LYS A 14 -10.70 -5.92 0.37
N PRO A 15 -11.43 -6.97 -0.10
CA PRO A 15 -11.81 -7.04 -1.52
C PRO A 15 -12.59 -5.78 -1.94
N GLY A 16 -12.24 -5.26 -3.12
CA GLY A 16 -12.82 -4.03 -3.64
C GLY A 16 -12.17 -2.76 -3.14
N MET A 17 -11.13 -2.87 -2.30
CA MET A 17 -10.48 -1.71 -1.71
C MET A 17 -9.92 -0.76 -2.78
N GLY A 18 -10.22 0.52 -2.63
CA GLY A 18 -9.71 1.56 -3.54
C GLY A 18 -10.52 1.77 -4.80
N ARG A 19 -11.50 0.90 -5.11
CA ARG A 19 -12.27 1.01 -6.36
C ARG A 19 -13.02 2.33 -6.47
N ASP A 20 -13.71 2.73 -5.41
CA ASP A 20 -14.46 3.98 -5.34
C ASP A 20 -13.53 5.20 -5.42
N LEU A 21 -12.42 5.15 -4.70
CA LEU A 21 -11.44 6.24 -4.69
C LEU A 21 -10.74 6.37 -6.04
N TYR A 22 -10.46 5.25 -6.69
CA TYR A 22 -9.86 5.22 -8.02
C TYR A 22 -10.77 5.90 -9.06
N ALA A 23 -12.07 5.66 -8.97
CA ALA A 23 -13.03 6.24 -9.88
C ALA A 23 -13.24 7.75 -9.64
N GLU A 24 -13.08 8.20 -8.41
CA GLU A 24 -13.47 9.56 -8.02
C GLU A 24 -12.30 10.54 -7.91
N PHE A 25 -11.11 10.07 -7.50
CA PHE A 25 -9.97 10.95 -7.23
C PHE A 25 -8.80 10.62 -8.14
N GLU A 26 -8.39 11.61 -8.94
CA GLU A 26 -7.28 11.44 -9.88
C GLU A 26 -5.95 11.16 -9.15
N GLY A 27 -5.71 11.80 -8.02
CA GLY A 27 -4.50 11.55 -7.23
C GLY A 27 -4.40 10.10 -6.74
N PHE A 28 -5.53 9.53 -6.33
CA PHE A 28 -5.58 8.11 -5.96
C PHE A 28 -5.34 7.21 -7.18
N LYS A 29 -6.00 7.52 -8.29
CA LYS A 29 -5.86 6.79 -9.55
C LYS A 29 -4.40 6.76 -10.01
N ASN A 30 -3.72 7.90 -9.96
CA ASN A 30 -2.32 8.00 -10.37
C ASN A 30 -1.41 7.09 -9.55
N CYS A 31 -1.66 6.99 -8.24
CA CYS A 31 -0.90 6.09 -7.37
C CYS A 31 -1.20 4.62 -7.70
N PHE A 32 -2.46 4.27 -7.85
CA PHE A 32 -2.87 2.89 -8.14
C PHE A 32 -2.43 2.45 -9.53
N ASP A 33 -2.37 3.36 -10.50
CA ASP A 33 -1.92 3.05 -11.86
C ASP A 33 -0.44 2.64 -11.92
N LYS A 34 0.34 2.94 -10.88
CA LYS A 34 1.73 2.48 -10.79
C LYS A 34 1.85 1.02 -10.38
N LEU A 35 0.79 0.43 -9.84
CA LEU A 35 0.75 -1.01 -9.60
C LEU A 35 0.66 -1.76 -10.93
N PRO A 36 1.23 -2.99 -11.01
CA PRO A 36 0.94 -3.87 -12.13
C PRO A 36 -0.57 -4.06 -12.29
N ALA A 37 -1.04 -4.16 -13.52
CA ALA A 37 -2.47 -4.31 -13.81
C ALA A 37 -3.09 -5.50 -13.09
N GLU A 38 -2.35 -6.60 -12.96
CA GLU A 38 -2.81 -7.79 -12.24
C GLU A 38 -3.10 -7.48 -10.76
N GLN A 39 -2.23 -6.71 -10.11
CA GLN A 39 -2.44 -6.35 -8.70
C GLN A 39 -3.61 -5.40 -8.53
N ARG A 40 -3.80 -4.45 -9.45
CA ARG A 40 -5.01 -3.60 -9.42
C ARG A 40 -6.26 -4.43 -9.54
N SER A 41 -6.27 -5.39 -10.45
CA SER A 41 -7.40 -6.28 -10.64
C SER A 41 -7.69 -7.10 -9.37
N ILE A 42 -6.64 -7.59 -8.72
CA ILE A 42 -6.79 -8.33 -7.46
C ILE A 42 -7.39 -7.44 -6.37
N ALA A 43 -6.96 -6.19 -6.27
CA ALA A 43 -7.51 -5.25 -5.28
C ALA A 43 -8.99 -4.98 -5.52
N PHE A 44 -9.40 -4.79 -6.77
CA PHE A 44 -10.76 -4.41 -7.13
C PHE A 44 -11.72 -5.59 -7.21
N ASP A 45 -11.28 -6.71 -7.78
CA ASP A 45 -12.16 -7.81 -8.16
C ASP A 45 -11.72 -9.18 -7.63
N GLY A 46 -10.54 -9.27 -7.02
CA GLY A 46 -10.00 -10.53 -6.55
C GLY A 46 -10.67 -11.05 -5.29
N SER A 47 -10.43 -12.31 -4.99
CA SER A 47 -10.90 -12.95 -3.76
C SER A 47 -10.06 -12.46 -2.57
N MET A 48 -10.59 -12.65 -1.37
CA MET A 48 -9.83 -12.37 -0.16
C MET A 48 -8.56 -13.23 -0.10
N GLU A 49 -8.62 -14.45 -0.60
CA GLU A 49 -7.47 -15.36 -0.66
C GLU A 49 -6.35 -14.79 -1.52
N ASP A 50 -6.66 -14.35 -2.74
CA ASP A 50 -5.67 -13.76 -3.65
C ASP A 50 -5.12 -12.46 -3.09
N LEU A 51 -5.99 -11.62 -2.55
CA LEU A 51 -5.61 -10.34 -1.96
C LEU A 51 -4.72 -10.52 -0.73
N SER A 52 -4.88 -11.62 -0.01
CA SER A 52 -4.12 -11.89 1.21
C SER A 52 -2.78 -12.57 0.95
N GLN A 53 -2.46 -12.89 -0.32
CA GLN A 53 -1.12 -13.34 -0.65
C GLN A 53 -0.13 -12.19 -0.44
N THR A 54 0.90 -12.42 0.37
CA THR A 54 1.84 -11.38 0.81
C THR A 54 2.41 -10.57 -0.36
N GLN A 55 2.76 -11.23 -1.47
CA GLN A 55 3.33 -10.56 -2.64
C GLN A 55 2.36 -9.60 -3.33
N ASN A 56 1.06 -9.77 -3.09
CA ASN A 56 0.03 -8.87 -3.60
C ASN A 56 -0.37 -7.83 -2.55
N THR A 57 -0.55 -8.27 -1.30
CA THR A 57 -1.04 -7.42 -0.21
C THR A 57 -0.15 -6.21 0.04
N GLN A 58 1.16 -6.43 0.12
CA GLN A 58 2.07 -5.35 0.51
C GLN A 58 2.12 -4.21 -0.50
N PRO A 59 2.32 -4.45 -1.81
CA PRO A 59 2.29 -3.36 -2.78
C PRO A 59 0.94 -2.66 -2.85
N ILE A 60 -0.16 -3.43 -2.74
CA ILE A 60 -1.51 -2.87 -2.78
C ILE A 60 -1.75 -1.93 -1.59
N LEU A 61 -1.33 -2.33 -0.38
CA LEU A 61 -1.48 -1.48 0.81
C LEU A 61 -0.63 -0.22 0.71
N LEU A 62 0.58 -0.31 0.17
CA LEU A 62 1.41 0.88 -0.05
C LEU A 62 0.71 1.84 -1.02
N ALA A 63 0.23 1.33 -2.13
CA ALA A 63 -0.45 2.14 -3.14
C ALA A 63 -1.74 2.75 -2.60
N PHE A 64 -2.50 2.00 -1.81
CA PHE A 64 -3.71 2.48 -1.16
C PHE A 64 -3.40 3.64 -0.19
N GLY A 65 -2.41 3.44 0.68
CA GLY A 65 -2.01 4.46 1.65
C GLY A 65 -1.50 5.72 0.99
N MET A 66 -0.63 5.59 -0.02
CA MET A 66 -0.09 6.73 -0.74
C MET A 66 -1.15 7.43 -1.60
N GLY A 67 -2.11 6.65 -2.12
CA GLY A 67 -3.24 7.22 -2.86
C GLY A 67 -4.10 8.11 -1.98
N ILE A 68 -4.44 7.66 -0.78
CA ILE A 68 -5.20 8.45 0.19
C ILE A 68 -4.38 9.66 0.64
N TYR A 69 -3.09 9.46 0.92
CA TYR A 69 -2.19 10.56 1.29
C TYR A 69 -2.21 11.66 0.23
N SER A 70 -2.12 11.28 -1.04
CA SER A 70 -2.14 12.21 -2.16
C SER A 70 -3.42 13.06 -2.19
N VAL A 71 -4.58 12.41 -1.99
CA VAL A 71 -5.87 13.10 -1.98
C VAL A 71 -5.96 14.08 -0.82
N LEU A 72 -5.54 13.67 0.37
CA LEU A 72 -5.56 14.54 1.55
C LEU A 72 -4.62 15.73 1.37
N LYS A 73 -3.44 15.49 0.84
CA LYS A 73 -2.44 16.55 0.58
C LYS A 73 -2.98 17.60 -0.40
N GLU A 74 -3.64 17.15 -1.46
CA GLU A 74 -4.26 18.07 -2.44
C GLU A 74 -5.35 18.93 -1.81
N ASN A 75 -5.97 18.45 -0.74
CA ASN A 75 -7.00 19.19 -0.01
C ASN A 75 -6.45 19.94 1.20
N GLY A 76 -5.13 20.11 1.26
CA GLY A 76 -4.50 20.92 2.31
C GLY A 76 -4.36 20.23 3.64
N ILE A 77 -4.64 18.92 3.71
CA ILE A 77 -4.51 18.14 4.94
C ILE A 77 -3.15 17.46 4.95
N LYS A 78 -2.28 17.87 5.86
CA LYS A 78 -0.92 17.33 5.99
C LYS A 78 -0.70 16.79 7.40
N PRO A 79 0.09 15.73 7.54
CA PRO A 79 0.42 15.22 8.87
C PRO A 79 1.54 16.02 9.51
N ASP A 80 1.48 16.16 10.82
CA ASP A 80 2.62 16.60 11.63
C ASP A 80 3.51 15.40 11.97
N PHE A 81 2.88 14.23 12.09
CA PHE A 81 3.56 12.98 12.39
C PHE A 81 2.99 11.88 11.51
N ALA A 82 3.84 10.93 11.12
CA ALA A 82 3.43 9.75 10.39
C ALA A 82 4.03 8.51 11.07
N ALA A 83 3.24 7.46 11.21
CA ALA A 83 3.67 6.20 11.77
C ALA A 83 2.97 5.05 11.05
N GLY A 84 3.55 3.87 11.12
CA GLY A 84 2.98 2.68 10.52
C GLY A 84 3.49 1.42 11.18
N LEU A 85 2.72 0.35 11.07
CA LEU A 85 3.07 -0.95 11.60
C LEU A 85 3.50 -1.88 10.47
N SER A 86 4.71 -2.45 10.56
CA SER A 86 5.24 -3.40 9.57
C SER A 86 5.27 -2.78 8.17
N LEU A 87 4.47 -3.26 7.22
CA LEU A 87 4.36 -2.67 5.88
C LEU A 87 4.04 -1.18 5.96
N GLY A 88 3.18 -0.78 6.90
CA GLY A 88 2.79 0.61 7.10
C GLY A 88 3.96 1.54 7.39
N GLU A 89 5.06 1.06 7.95
CA GLU A 89 6.28 1.86 8.15
C GLU A 89 6.84 2.37 6.83
N TYR A 90 6.80 1.53 5.79
CA TYR A 90 7.26 1.94 4.45
C TYR A 90 6.38 3.04 3.87
N THR A 91 5.06 2.93 4.08
CA THR A 91 4.13 3.97 3.66
C THR A 91 4.39 5.27 4.39
N ALA A 92 4.59 5.21 5.72
CA ALA A 92 4.90 6.38 6.52
C ALA A 92 6.20 7.05 6.06
N LEU A 93 7.25 6.28 5.82
CA LEU A 93 8.53 6.81 5.34
C LEU A 93 8.38 7.43 3.95
N CYS A 94 7.62 6.78 3.07
CA CYS A 94 7.35 7.31 1.73
C CYS A 94 6.60 8.64 1.81
N SER A 95 5.58 8.73 2.67
CA SER A 95 4.81 9.98 2.86
C SER A 95 5.68 11.10 3.42
N ALA A 96 6.70 10.76 4.21
CA ALA A 96 7.64 11.73 4.78
C ALA A 96 8.76 12.13 3.81
N GLY A 97 8.77 11.57 2.59
CA GLY A 97 9.75 11.92 1.58
C GLY A 97 11.07 11.16 1.65
N VAL A 98 11.16 10.11 2.48
CA VAL A 98 12.38 9.30 2.59
C VAL A 98 12.62 8.49 1.32
N PHE A 99 11.55 8.00 0.70
CA PHE A 99 11.58 7.26 -0.57
C PHE A 99 10.72 7.96 -1.61
N GLU A 100 11.17 7.91 -2.87
CA GLU A 100 10.27 8.19 -3.99
C GLU A 100 9.25 7.04 -4.06
N TYR A 101 8.01 7.35 -4.43
CA TYR A 101 6.94 6.35 -4.42
C TYR A 101 7.25 5.14 -5.31
N GLU A 102 7.79 5.38 -6.51
CA GLU A 102 8.13 4.28 -7.42
C GLU A 102 9.21 3.37 -6.86
N ASP A 103 10.20 3.95 -6.17
CA ASP A 103 11.25 3.18 -5.50
C ASP A 103 10.68 2.41 -4.31
N ALA A 104 9.76 3.01 -3.58
CA ALA A 104 9.10 2.34 -2.45
C ALA A 104 8.29 1.13 -2.93
N LEU A 105 7.59 1.25 -4.08
CA LEU A 105 6.86 0.12 -4.65
C LEU A 105 7.79 -1.05 -4.97
N LYS A 106 8.95 -0.77 -5.57
CA LYS A 106 9.94 -1.81 -5.88
C LYS A 106 10.49 -2.46 -4.63
N LEU A 107 10.82 -1.64 -3.63
CA LEU A 107 11.35 -2.13 -2.36
C LEU A 107 10.34 -3.00 -1.64
N VAL A 108 9.09 -2.59 -1.59
CA VAL A 108 8.01 -3.33 -0.92
C VAL A 108 7.72 -4.64 -1.66
N GLN A 109 7.75 -4.64 -3.00
CA GLN A 109 7.57 -5.86 -3.77
C GLN A 109 8.72 -6.85 -3.49
N PHE A 110 9.95 -6.36 -3.44
CA PHE A 110 11.10 -7.18 -3.08
C PHE A 110 10.95 -7.76 -1.68
N ARG A 111 10.59 -6.93 -0.70
CA ARG A 111 10.36 -7.35 0.68
C ARG A 111 9.30 -8.46 0.75
N ALA A 112 8.18 -8.26 0.07
CA ALA A 112 7.08 -9.22 0.06
C ALA A 112 7.52 -10.56 -0.55
N ASN A 113 8.25 -10.52 -1.66
CA ASN A 113 8.75 -11.73 -2.32
C ASN A 113 9.73 -12.50 -1.42
N GLU A 114 10.61 -11.78 -0.72
CA GLU A 114 11.55 -12.41 0.21
C GLU A 114 10.85 -13.01 1.43
N MET A 115 9.80 -12.36 1.92
CA MET A 115 9.00 -12.90 3.03
C MET A 115 8.28 -14.20 2.62
N VAL A 116 7.79 -14.28 1.39
CA VAL A 116 7.18 -15.51 0.86
C VAL A 116 8.21 -16.63 0.80
N LYS A 117 9.41 -16.34 0.32
CA LYS A 117 10.49 -17.33 0.27
C LYS A 117 10.87 -17.84 1.66
N ALA A 118 11.01 -16.94 2.63
CA ALA A 118 11.34 -17.28 4.00
C ALA A 118 10.27 -18.16 4.64
N SER A 119 9.00 -17.85 4.38
CA SER A 119 7.88 -18.64 4.88
C SER A 119 7.88 -20.05 4.32
N LYS A 120 8.15 -20.21 3.03
CA LYS A 120 8.25 -21.53 2.38
C LYS A 120 9.40 -22.36 2.96
N ASN A 121 10.54 -21.73 3.22
CA ASN A 121 11.69 -22.41 3.80
C ASN A 121 11.41 -22.90 5.21
N VAL A 122 10.66 -22.15 6.00
CA VAL A 122 10.26 -22.55 7.35
C VAL A 122 9.27 -23.71 7.28
N ASP A 123 8.28 -23.62 6.38
CA ASP A 123 7.26 -24.67 6.22
C ASP A 123 7.83 -25.97 5.67
N SER A 124 8.89 -25.90 4.90
CA SER A 124 9.53 -27.10 4.31
C SER A 124 10.50 -27.81 5.25
N SER A 125 10.77 -27.23 6.39
CA SER A 125 11.63 -27.83 7.41
C SER A 125 10.79 -28.59 8.46
#